data_fa51603bbce12a349cd0f83c6499fde3
#
_entry.id   fa51603bbce12a349cd0f83c6499fde3
#
_cell.length_a   1.000
_cell.length_b   1.000
_cell.length_c   1.000
_cell.angle_alpha   90.00
_cell.angle_beta   90.00
_cell.angle_gamma   90.00
#
_symmetry.space_group_name_H-M   'P 1'
#
loop_
_entity.id
_entity.type
_entity.pdbx_description
1 polymer ?
#
loop_
_entity_poly.entity_id
_entity_poly.type
_entity_poly.pdbx_seq_one_letter_code
_entity_poly.pdbx_strand_id
1 'polypeptide(L)'
;MSLQPTVDYVVPEQTARIAKAAFPKGVLCLQIYDHLGTIFQDQDFVGLFPGRGQPATAPFRLALVTLLQYVEGLSDRGAANAVRGRLDWKYLLCLELENPGFDYSVLSEFRDRLLDGGVEHRLLEKLLMILKAHQWVKARVRMRTDSTQVLAAVREVNRLERVVETLRAALNALATVVPAWVRQTIPINWVERYGAR
;
A
#
# COMPACT_ATOMS: atom_id res chain seq x y z
N MET A 1 16.35 -16.46 2.53
CA MET A 1 17.25 -15.34 2.20
C MET A 1 17.87 -14.84 3.49
N SER A 2 19.18 -14.50 3.51
CA SER A 2 19.89 -13.97 4.68
C SER A 2 20.16 -12.48 4.50
N LEU A 3 20.21 -11.73 5.60
CA LEU A 3 20.54 -10.32 5.58
C LEU A 3 21.95 -10.10 6.15
N GLN A 4 22.79 -9.42 5.38
CA GLN A 4 24.02 -8.81 5.85
C GLN A 4 23.83 -7.30 5.79
N PRO A 5 23.57 -6.64 6.92
CA PRO A 5 23.24 -5.22 6.94
C PRO A 5 24.40 -4.37 6.41
N THR A 6 24.10 -3.48 5.49
CA THR A 6 25.02 -2.43 5.05
C THR A 6 24.74 -1.18 5.86
N VAL A 7 25.80 -0.53 6.36
CA VAL A 7 25.66 0.59 7.29
C VAL A 7 25.36 1.90 6.57
N ASP A 8 26.02 2.13 5.42
CA ASP A 8 25.87 3.38 4.68
C ASP A 8 25.52 3.14 3.21
N TYR A 9 24.39 3.66 2.81
CA TYR A 9 23.95 3.70 1.42
C TYR A 9 24.11 5.12 0.87
N VAL A 10 25.01 5.26 -0.10
CA VAL A 10 25.28 6.53 -0.77
C VAL A 10 24.81 6.42 -2.23
N VAL A 11 24.25 7.50 -2.75
CA VAL A 11 23.87 7.54 -4.18
C VAL A 11 25.12 7.45 -5.02
N PRO A 12 25.20 6.49 -5.98
CA PRO A 12 26.34 6.39 -6.88
C PRO A 12 26.56 7.70 -7.65
N GLU A 13 27.81 8.09 -7.84
CA GLU A 13 28.18 9.39 -8.45
C GLU A 13 27.53 9.60 -9.82
N GLN A 14 27.54 8.57 -10.66
CA GLN A 14 26.93 8.62 -11.98
C GLN A 14 25.43 8.83 -11.91
N THR A 15 24.74 8.09 -11.03
CA THR A 15 23.30 8.23 -10.80
C THR A 15 22.98 9.63 -10.28
N ALA A 16 23.77 10.14 -9.34
CA ALA A 16 23.59 11.47 -8.78
C ALA A 16 23.73 12.58 -9.83
N ARG A 17 24.79 12.50 -10.64
CA ARG A 17 25.05 13.47 -11.69
C ARG A 17 23.93 13.50 -12.73
N ILE A 18 23.49 12.34 -13.21
CA ILE A 18 22.48 12.24 -14.27
C ILE A 18 21.09 12.62 -13.72
N ALA A 19 20.75 12.19 -12.50
CA ALA A 19 19.47 12.53 -11.88
C ALA A 19 19.33 14.05 -11.64
N LYS A 20 20.37 14.70 -11.12
CA LYS A 20 20.37 16.17 -10.91
C LYS A 20 20.31 16.94 -12.23
N ALA A 21 20.95 16.44 -13.28
CA ALA A 21 20.85 17.04 -14.61
C ALA A 21 19.46 16.87 -15.24
N ALA A 22 18.84 15.69 -15.07
CA ALA A 22 17.52 15.41 -15.61
C ALA A 22 16.39 16.15 -14.86
N PHE A 23 16.59 16.40 -13.57
CA PHE A 23 15.58 17.04 -12.70
C PHE A 23 16.12 18.31 -12.03
N PRO A 24 16.44 19.37 -12.78
CA PRO A 24 17.05 20.58 -12.24
C PRO A 24 16.18 21.34 -11.23
N LYS A 25 14.86 21.15 -11.28
CA LYS A 25 13.92 21.73 -10.31
C LYS A 25 13.68 20.82 -9.09
N GLY A 26 14.31 19.63 -9.07
CA GLY A 26 14.03 18.60 -8.11
C GLY A 26 12.70 17.87 -8.37
N VAL A 27 12.62 16.66 -7.90
CA VAL A 27 11.39 15.84 -7.84
C VAL A 27 11.31 15.21 -6.45
N LEU A 28 10.15 14.70 -6.08
CA LEU A 28 9.89 14.19 -4.73
C LEU A 28 10.98 13.24 -4.22
N CYS A 29 11.40 12.28 -5.03
CA CYS A 29 12.42 11.29 -4.65
C CYS A 29 13.79 11.94 -4.35
N LEU A 30 14.23 12.91 -5.17
CA LEU A 30 15.48 13.63 -4.92
C LEU A 30 15.39 14.46 -3.65
N GLN A 31 14.27 15.19 -3.47
CA GLN A 31 14.05 16.01 -2.28
C GLN A 31 14.03 15.17 -1.01
N ILE A 32 13.38 13.99 -1.03
CA ILE A 32 13.36 13.07 0.11
C ILE A 32 14.80 12.69 0.48
N TYR A 33 15.60 12.24 -0.47
CA TYR A 33 16.97 11.82 -0.16
C TYR A 33 17.85 12.99 0.28
N ASP A 34 17.79 14.12 -0.42
CA ASP A 34 18.63 15.29 -0.13
C ASP A 34 18.34 15.92 1.24
N HIS A 35 17.10 15.82 1.73
CA HIS A 35 16.70 16.37 3.02
C HIS A 35 16.70 15.35 4.16
N LEU A 36 16.35 14.10 3.89
CA LEU A 36 16.16 13.09 4.94
C LEU A 36 17.25 12.01 4.93
N GLY A 37 18.06 11.93 3.87
CA GLY A 37 19.00 10.82 3.68
C GLY A 37 18.29 9.47 3.58
N THR A 38 18.91 8.42 4.12
CA THR A 38 18.30 7.08 4.20
C THR A 38 17.34 7.00 5.39
N ILE A 39 16.03 7.04 5.12
CA ILE A 39 14.96 6.98 6.12
C ILE A 39 15.01 5.67 6.93
N PHE A 40 15.20 4.55 6.21
CA PHE A 40 15.33 3.21 6.78
C PHE A 40 16.75 2.71 6.60
N GLN A 41 17.18 1.82 7.50
CA GLN A 41 18.45 1.12 7.43
C GLN A 41 18.22 -0.38 7.47
N ASP A 42 19.10 -1.17 6.89
CA ASP A 42 18.99 -2.63 6.94
C ASP A 42 18.96 -3.17 8.37
N GLN A 43 19.58 -2.47 9.29
CA GLN A 43 19.57 -2.80 10.73
C GLN A 43 18.16 -2.82 11.32
N ASP A 44 17.23 -2.02 10.80
CA ASP A 44 15.84 -2.00 11.26
C ASP A 44 15.12 -3.33 11.00
N PHE A 45 15.65 -4.15 10.09
CA PHE A 45 15.03 -5.37 9.57
C PHE A 45 15.79 -6.67 9.92
N VAL A 46 16.89 -6.58 10.67
CA VAL A 46 17.74 -7.75 10.98
C VAL A 46 16.95 -8.90 11.58
N GLY A 47 15.97 -8.61 12.45
CA GLY A 47 15.12 -9.63 13.08
C GLY A 47 14.18 -10.39 12.14
N LEU A 48 14.01 -9.91 10.90
CA LEU A 48 13.10 -10.52 9.91
C LEU A 48 13.81 -11.55 8.99
N PHE A 49 15.13 -11.62 9.07
CA PHE A 49 15.92 -12.43 8.17
C PHE A 49 16.84 -13.36 8.96
N PRO A 50 17.00 -14.61 8.55
CA PRO A 50 18.00 -15.50 9.14
C PRO A 50 19.41 -15.02 8.81
N GLY A 51 20.37 -15.35 9.67
CA GLY A 51 21.77 -14.96 9.50
C GLY A 51 22.52 -15.73 8.40
N ARG A 52 21.92 -16.81 7.84
CA ARG A 52 22.53 -17.67 6.81
C ARG A 52 21.56 -17.91 5.67
N GLY A 53 22.06 -17.93 4.44
CA GLY A 53 21.29 -18.23 3.23
C GLY A 53 21.70 -17.35 2.06
N GLN A 54 20.92 -17.38 0.98
CA GLN A 54 21.11 -16.49 -0.15
C GLN A 54 20.95 -15.01 0.27
N PRO A 55 21.80 -14.08 -0.22
CA PRO A 55 21.66 -12.66 0.10
C PRO A 55 20.28 -12.13 -0.25
N ALA A 56 19.65 -11.43 0.68
CA ALA A 56 18.38 -10.76 0.44
C ALA A 56 18.61 -9.43 -0.30
N THR A 57 17.63 -8.99 -1.08
CA THR A 57 17.59 -7.60 -1.53
C THR A 57 17.52 -6.71 -0.29
N ALA A 58 18.29 -5.62 -0.28
CA ALA A 58 18.38 -4.70 0.84
C ALA A 58 16.98 -4.26 1.34
N PRO A 59 16.59 -4.60 2.57
CA PRO A 59 15.24 -4.37 3.08
C PRO A 59 14.84 -2.90 3.14
N PHE A 60 15.81 -2.00 3.39
CA PHE A 60 15.52 -0.56 3.39
C PHE A 60 14.98 -0.08 2.03
N ARG A 61 15.49 -0.66 0.92
CA ARG A 61 15.00 -0.37 -0.43
C ARG A 61 13.58 -0.86 -0.63
N LEU A 62 13.29 -2.08 -0.17
CA LEU A 62 11.94 -2.65 -0.26
C LEU A 62 10.93 -1.84 0.55
N ALA A 63 11.31 -1.35 1.73
CA ALA A 63 10.48 -0.46 2.53
C ALA A 63 10.20 0.87 1.82
N LEU A 64 11.20 1.50 1.21
CA LEU A 64 11.03 2.72 0.42
C LEU A 64 10.18 2.48 -0.82
N VAL A 65 10.40 1.37 -1.53
CA VAL A 65 9.59 1.00 -2.70
C VAL A 65 8.13 0.78 -2.31
N THR A 66 7.86 0.12 -1.19
CA THR A 66 6.49 -0.06 -0.69
C THR A 66 5.82 1.28 -0.36
N LEU A 67 6.57 2.23 0.21
CA LEU A 67 6.09 3.59 0.45
C LEU A 67 5.76 4.33 -0.86
N LEU A 68 6.69 4.32 -1.82
CA LEU A 68 6.48 4.96 -3.13
C LEU A 68 5.34 4.31 -3.91
N GLN A 69 5.24 2.99 -3.84
CA GLN A 69 4.14 2.22 -4.44
C GLN A 69 2.79 2.71 -3.93
N TYR A 70 2.66 2.91 -2.63
CA TYR A 70 1.44 3.43 -2.02
C TYR A 70 1.16 4.88 -2.47
N VAL A 71 2.17 5.74 -2.49
CA VAL A 71 2.03 7.15 -2.88
C VAL A 71 1.60 7.31 -4.34
N GLU A 72 2.14 6.46 -5.23
CA GLU A 72 1.87 6.54 -6.67
C GLU A 72 0.75 5.57 -7.13
N GLY A 73 0.18 4.77 -6.24
CA GLY A 73 -0.89 3.82 -6.56
C GLY A 73 -0.45 2.70 -7.52
N LEU A 74 0.81 2.25 -7.43
CA LEU A 74 1.36 1.26 -8.34
C LEU A 74 1.09 -0.18 -7.87
N SER A 75 0.91 -1.09 -8.82
CA SER A 75 0.97 -2.54 -8.53
C SER A 75 2.41 -2.99 -8.24
N ASP A 76 2.60 -4.19 -7.66
CA ASP A 76 3.92 -4.76 -7.39
C ASP A 76 4.79 -4.83 -8.66
N ARG A 77 4.18 -5.22 -9.76
CA ARG A 77 4.84 -5.28 -11.07
C ARG A 77 5.18 -3.89 -11.59
N GLY A 78 4.31 -2.91 -11.38
CA GLY A 78 4.54 -1.50 -11.70
C GLY A 78 5.70 -0.93 -10.90
N ALA A 79 5.75 -1.19 -9.59
CA ALA A 79 6.81 -0.76 -8.70
C ALA A 79 8.17 -1.39 -9.06
N ALA A 80 8.22 -2.70 -9.33
CA ALA A 80 9.44 -3.38 -9.78
C ALA A 80 9.97 -2.80 -11.12
N ASN A 81 9.07 -2.47 -12.05
CA ASN A 81 9.44 -1.80 -13.31
C ASN A 81 9.92 -0.37 -13.07
N ALA A 82 9.32 0.36 -12.12
CA ALA A 82 9.77 1.69 -11.74
C ALA A 82 11.20 1.67 -11.16
N VAL A 83 11.53 0.73 -10.29
CA VAL A 83 12.90 0.51 -9.78
C VAL A 83 13.89 0.29 -10.92
N ARG A 84 13.50 -0.49 -11.94
CA ARG A 84 14.35 -0.83 -13.08
C ARG A 84 14.58 0.37 -14.00
N GLY A 85 13.55 1.15 -14.31
CA GLY A 85 13.56 2.14 -15.39
C GLY A 85 13.60 3.61 -14.93
N ARG A 86 13.24 3.92 -13.68
CA ARG A 86 13.11 5.32 -13.24
C ARG A 86 14.35 5.84 -12.56
N LEU A 87 14.86 6.91 -13.07
CA LEU A 87 16.07 7.58 -12.58
C LEU A 87 15.89 8.20 -11.19
N ASP A 88 14.74 8.81 -10.93
CA ASP A 88 14.40 9.40 -9.64
C ASP A 88 14.30 8.36 -8.53
N TRP A 89 13.74 7.17 -8.83
CA TRP A 89 13.71 6.05 -7.90
C TRP A 89 15.10 5.47 -7.67
N LYS A 90 15.94 5.34 -8.72
CA LYS A 90 17.33 4.88 -8.56
C LYS A 90 18.14 5.81 -7.66
N TYR A 91 17.91 7.11 -7.76
CA TYR A 91 18.52 8.10 -6.87
C TYR A 91 18.14 7.86 -5.41
N LEU A 92 16.83 7.80 -5.09
CA LEU A 92 16.35 7.60 -3.72
C LEU A 92 16.79 6.26 -3.13
N LEU A 93 16.82 5.22 -3.94
CA LEU A 93 17.20 3.87 -3.53
C LEU A 93 18.70 3.60 -3.51
N CYS A 94 19.52 4.60 -3.80
CA CYS A 94 20.99 4.48 -3.91
C CYS A 94 21.39 3.32 -4.85
N LEU A 95 20.84 3.31 -6.06
CA LEU A 95 21.08 2.28 -7.07
C LEU A 95 21.94 2.80 -8.21
N GLU A 96 22.81 1.94 -8.74
CA GLU A 96 23.48 2.18 -10.02
C GLU A 96 22.47 2.26 -11.17
N LEU A 97 22.80 2.99 -12.22
CA LEU A 97 21.94 3.12 -13.41
C LEU A 97 21.67 1.78 -14.09
N GLU A 98 22.65 0.89 -14.08
CA GLU A 98 22.57 -0.44 -14.67
C GLU A 98 21.87 -1.48 -13.78
N ASN A 99 21.55 -1.11 -12.55
CA ASN A 99 20.92 -2.06 -11.62
C ASN A 99 19.60 -2.59 -12.20
N PRO A 100 19.45 -3.93 -12.36
CA PRO A 100 18.28 -4.54 -13.00
C PRO A 100 17.03 -4.52 -12.12
N GLY A 101 17.12 -4.04 -10.88
CA GLY A 101 16.03 -4.13 -9.89
C GLY A 101 15.86 -5.54 -9.36
N PHE A 102 14.63 -5.90 -9.05
CA PHE A 102 14.24 -7.19 -8.49
C PHE A 102 12.91 -7.67 -9.09
N ASP A 103 12.58 -8.95 -8.85
CA ASP A 103 11.28 -9.50 -9.25
C ASP A 103 10.17 -8.98 -8.34
N TYR A 104 8.99 -8.73 -8.91
CA TYR A 104 7.83 -8.17 -8.19
C TYR A 104 7.38 -9.02 -6.98
N SER A 105 7.62 -10.35 -7.02
CA SER A 105 7.28 -11.26 -5.91
C SER A 105 8.03 -10.94 -4.62
N VAL A 106 9.23 -10.32 -4.75
CA VAL A 106 10.03 -9.91 -3.59
C VAL A 106 9.30 -8.90 -2.71
N LEU A 107 8.42 -8.06 -3.30
CA LEU A 107 7.62 -7.09 -2.53
C LEU A 107 6.53 -7.78 -1.70
N SER A 108 5.84 -8.77 -2.26
CA SER A 108 4.85 -9.53 -1.49
C SER A 108 5.51 -10.32 -0.37
N GLU A 109 6.61 -11.04 -0.65
CA GLU A 109 7.37 -11.76 0.38
C GLU A 109 7.90 -10.83 1.48
N PHE A 110 8.32 -9.62 1.13
CA PHE A 110 8.78 -8.64 2.12
C PHE A 110 7.63 -8.17 3.02
N ARG A 111 6.46 -7.88 2.46
CA ARG A 111 5.28 -7.50 3.25
C ARG A 111 4.82 -8.62 4.19
N ASP A 112 4.81 -9.85 3.70
CA ASP A 112 4.48 -11.01 4.54
C ASP A 112 5.44 -11.12 5.72
N ARG A 113 6.76 -10.94 5.50
CA ARG A 113 7.77 -10.92 6.58
C ARG A 113 7.56 -9.77 7.57
N LEU A 114 7.15 -8.58 7.11
CA LEU A 114 6.84 -7.46 8.00
C LEU A 114 5.66 -7.78 8.91
N LEU A 115 4.59 -8.39 8.34
CA LEU A 115 3.39 -8.78 9.08
C LEU A 115 3.69 -9.90 10.08
N ASP A 116 4.39 -10.95 9.63
CA ASP A 116 4.78 -12.08 10.49
C ASP A 116 5.69 -11.62 11.64
N GLY A 117 6.55 -10.64 11.38
CA GLY A 117 7.45 -10.07 12.37
C GLY A 117 6.82 -8.98 13.26
N GLY A 118 5.60 -8.50 12.94
CA GLY A 118 4.91 -7.43 13.69
C GLY A 118 5.67 -6.10 13.72
N VAL A 119 6.42 -5.79 12.65
CA VAL A 119 7.27 -4.57 12.58
C VAL A 119 6.69 -3.45 11.72
N GLU A 120 5.56 -3.66 11.07
CA GLU A 120 4.90 -2.69 10.19
C GLU A 120 4.61 -1.35 10.91
N HIS A 121 4.16 -1.41 12.16
CA HIS A 121 3.92 -0.21 12.97
C HIS A 121 5.19 0.56 13.26
N ARG A 122 6.30 -0.14 13.51
CA ARG A 122 7.60 0.49 13.83
C ARG A 122 8.15 1.29 12.65
N LEU A 123 7.92 0.82 11.42
CA LEU A 123 8.32 1.53 10.20
C LEU A 123 7.53 2.83 10.05
N LEU A 124 6.22 2.78 10.27
CA LEU A 124 5.37 3.97 10.25
C LEU A 124 5.78 4.97 11.34
N GLU A 125 6.03 4.49 12.56
CA GLU A 125 6.47 5.33 13.68
C GLU A 125 7.81 6.01 13.38
N LYS A 126 8.79 5.27 12.83
CA LYS A 126 10.08 5.81 12.42
C LYS A 126 9.93 6.89 11.35
N LEU A 127 9.14 6.64 10.32
CA LEU A 127 8.83 7.63 9.28
C LEU A 127 8.20 8.89 9.89
N LEU A 128 7.18 8.73 10.72
CA LEU A 128 6.50 9.85 11.37
C LEU A 128 7.44 10.64 12.31
N MET A 129 8.34 9.96 13.01
CA MET A 129 9.33 10.59 13.86
C MET A 129 10.27 11.48 13.04
N ILE A 130 10.78 10.97 11.91
CA ILE A 130 11.66 11.73 11.01
C ILE A 130 10.91 12.93 10.43
N LEU A 131 9.70 12.73 9.91
CA LEU A 131 8.90 13.81 9.33
C LEU A 131 8.53 14.90 10.34
N LYS A 132 8.30 14.53 11.62
CA LYS A 132 8.08 15.48 12.72
C LYS A 132 9.35 16.25 13.07
N ALA A 133 10.50 15.58 13.13
CA ALA A 133 11.80 16.23 13.39
C ALA A 133 12.12 17.30 12.35
N HIS A 134 11.77 17.08 11.09
CA HIS A 134 11.91 18.03 9.99
C HIS A 134 10.74 19.03 9.87
N GLN A 135 9.79 19.01 10.80
CA GLN A 135 8.60 19.89 10.82
C GLN A 135 7.69 19.78 9.57
N TRP A 136 7.82 18.70 8.80
CA TRP A 136 6.99 18.43 7.64
C TRP A 136 5.59 17.92 8.03
N VAL A 137 5.45 17.37 9.23
CA VAL A 137 4.17 16.96 9.83
C VAL A 137 4.00 17.65 11.17
N LYS A 138 2.87 18.32 11.36
CA LYS A 138 2.53 18.95 12.65
C LYS A 138 2.23 17.88 13.70
N ALA A 139 2.72 18.08 14.93
CA ALA A 139 2.54 17.14 16.05
C ALA A 139 1.06 16.90 16.44
N ARG A 140 0.16 17.79 16.06
CA ARG A 140 -1.30 17.64 16.20
C ARG A 140 -1.97 17.95 14.88
N VAL A 141 -2.23 16.93 14.10
CA VAL A 141 -3.22 16.99 13.03
C VAL A 141 -4.53 16.48 13.64
N ARG A 142 -5.59 17.31 13.62
CA ARG A 142 -6.94 16.77 13.71
C ARG A 142 -7.08 15.85 12.50
N MET A 143 -7.12 14.54 12.73
CA MET A 143 -7.53 13.61 11.68
C MET A 143 -8.94 14.05 11.27
N ARG A 144 -9.05 14.73 10.15
CA ARG A 144 -10.28 14.72 9.40
C ARG A 144 -10.36 13.33 8.79
N THR A 145 -11.04 12.43 9.45
CA THR A 145 -11.61 11.28 8.77
C THR A 145 -12.38 11.87 7.63
N ASP A 146 -12.01 11.57 6.39
CA ASP A 146 -12.72 12.11 5.25
C ASP A 146 -14.13 11.52 5.28
N SER A 147 -15.02 12.26 5.92
CA SER A 147 -16.43 11.90 6.08
C SER A 147 -17.11 11.65 4.73
N THR A 148 -16.53 12.16 3.64
CA THR A 148 -17.05 12.00 2.28
C THR A 148 -16.97 10.54 1.82
N GLN A 149 -15.85 9.85 2.06
CA GLN A 149 -15.73 8.42 1.70
C GLN A 149 -16.57 7.53 2.62
N VAL A 150 -16.59 7.82 3.92
CA VAL A 150 -17.45 7.10 4.88
C VAL A 150 -18.92 7.32 4.55
N LEU A 151 -19.32 8.57 4.26
CA LEU A 151 -20.69 8.88 3.85
C LEU A 151 -21.06 8.26 2.50
N ALA A 152 -20.13 8.19 1.54
CA ALA A 152 -20.36 7.49 0.26
C ALA A 152 -20.58 5.99 0.48
N ALA A 153 -19.74 5.33 1.27
CA ALA A 153 -19.89 3.92 1.61
C ALA A 153 -21.21 3.65 2.37
N VAL A 154 -21.56 4.49 3.35
CA VAL A 154 -22.85 4.40 4.07
C VAL A 154 -24.03 4.63 3.13
N ARG A 155 -23.93 5.54 2.18
CA ARG A 155 -24.99 5.76 1.16
C ARG A 155 -25.16 4.58 0.21
N GLU A 156 -24.07 3.90 -0.17
CA GLU A 156 -24.16 2.67 -0.97
C GLU A 156 -24.81 1.54 -0.20
N VAL A 157 -24.45 1.31 1.06
CA VAL A 157 -25.09 0.31 1.93
C VAL A 157 -26.57 0.63 2.10
N ASN A 158 -26.94 1.89 2.37
CA ASN A 158 -28.33 2.31 2.46
C ASN A 158 -29.11 2.16 1.14
N ARG A 159 -28.47 2.31 -0.01
CA ARG A 159 -29.09 2.03 -1.30
C ARG A 159 -29.41 0.55 -1.48
N LEU A 160 -28.45 -0.33 -1.17
CA LEU A 160 -28.64 -1.77 -1.22
C LEU A 160 -29.74 -2.23 -0.26
N GLU A 161 -29.73 -1.74 0.98
CA GLU A 161 -30.81 -2.01 1.95
C GLU A 161 -32.18 -1.58 1.41
N ARG A 162 -32.31 -0.38 0.87
CA ARG A 162 -33.56 0.10 0.26
C ARG A 162 -34.02 -0.78 -0.90
N VAL A 163 -33.12 -1.22 -1.77
CA VAL A 163 -33.45 -2.12 -2.87
C VAL A 163 -33.94 -3.47 -2.34
N VAL A 164 -33.25 -4.03 -1.33
CA VAL A 164 -33.64 -5.29 -0.70
C VAL A 164 -35.00 -5.18 -0.01
N GLU A 165 -35.25 -4.10 0.74
CA GLU A 165 -36.54 -3.88 1.40
C GLU A 165 -37.69 -3.62 0.42
N THR A 166 -37.41 -2.90 -0.69
CA THR A 166 -38.39 -2.69 -1.77
C THR A 166 -38.73 -4.03 -2.46
N LEU A 167 -37.73 -4.85 -2.73
CA LEU A 167 -37.94 -6.18 -3.31
C LEU A 167 -38.75 -7.08 -2.36
N ARG A 168 -38.41 -7.06 -1.08
CA ARG A 168 -39.12 -7.78 -0.03
C ARG A 168 -40.60 -7.37 0.05
N ALA A 169 -40.87 -6.06 0.07
CA ALA A 169 -42.22 -5.53 0.10
C ALA A 169 -43.02 -5.94 -1.14
N ALA A 170 -42.42 -5.87 -2.32
CA ALA A 170 -43.04 -6.29 -3.59
C ALA A 170 -43.37 -7.78 -3.61
N LEU A 171 -42.44 -8.64 -3.17
CA LEU A 171 -42.65 -10.09 -3.09
C LEU A 171 -43.75 -10.46 -2.08
N ASN A 172 -43.81 -9.79 -0.95
CA ASN A 172 -44.88 -10.00 0.06
C ASN A 172 -46.25 -9.56 -0.46
N ALA A 173 -46.32 -8.43 -1.19
CA ALA A 173 -47.54 -7.97 -1.83
C ALA A 173 -48.01 -8.97 -2.92
N LEU A 174 -47.10 -9.48 -3.73
CA LEU A 174 -47.44 -10.52 -4.72
C LEU A 174 -47.88 -11.83 -4.08
N ALA A 175 -47.27 -12.21 -2.95
CA ALA A 175 -47.65 -13.42 -2.22
C ALA A 175 -49.08 -13.34 -1.64
N THR A 176 -49.56 -12.14 -1.33
CA THR A 176 -50.94 -11.94 -0.85
C THR A 176 -51.95 -11.94 -2.01
N VAL A 177 -51.58 -11.39 -3.18
CA VAL A 177 -52.52 -11.26 -4.32
C VAL A 177 -52.53 -12.49 -5.20
N VAL A 178 -51.36 -13.12 -5.47
CA VAL A 178 -51.22 -14.25 -6.43
C VAL A 178 -50.35 -15.37 -5.82
N PRO A 179 -50.73 -15.99 -4.74
CA PRO A 179 -49.89 -16.95 -3.98
C PRO A 179 -49.49 -18.18 -4.77
N ALA A 180 -50.36 -18.63 -5.71
CA ALA A 180 -50.08 -19.79 -6.55
C ALA A 180 -48.93 -19.52 -7.54
N TRP A 181 -48.90 -18.34 -8.14
CA TRP A 181 -47.86 -17.93 -9.07
C TRP A 181 -46.51 -17.76 -8.36
N VAL A 182 -46.52 -17.16 -7.17
CA VAL A 182 -45.30 -16.98 -6.37
C VAL A 182 -44.65 -18.32 -6.03
N ARG A 183 -45.42 -19.33 -5.64
CA ARG A 183 -44.90 -20.67 -5.33
C ARG A 183 -44.35 -21.41 -6.51
N GLN A 184 -44.88 -21.16 -7.73
CA GLN A 184 -44.39 -21.78 -8.94
C GLN A 184 -43.16 -21.12 -9.55
N THR A 185 -43.01 -19.81 -9.33
CA THR A 185 -42.02 -19.00 -10.04
C THR A 185 -40.79 -18.68 -9.18
N ILE A 186 -40.95 -18.60 -7.87
CA ILE A 186 -39.87 -18.14 -6.97
C ILE A 186 -39.17 -19.35 -6.32
N PRO A 187 -37.84 -19.47 -6.45
CA PRO A 187 -37.07 -20.52 -5.80
C PRO A 187 -37.23 -20.48 -4.27
N ILE A 188 -37.28 -21.68 -3.64
CA ILE A 188 -37.55 -21.83 -2.20
C ILE A 188 -36.55 -21.07 -1.32
N ASN A 189 -35.28 -20.95 -1.77
CA ASN A 189 -34.22 -20.20 -1.08
C ASN A 189 -34.47 -18.67 -1.04
N TRP A 190 -35.36 -18.14 -1.89
CA TRP A 190 -35.77 -16.74 -1.83
C TRP A 190 -36.76 -16.48 -0.71
N VAL A 191 -37.62 -17.46 -0.41
CA VAL A 191 -38.55 -17.37 0.71
C VAL A 191 -37.81 -17.30 2.05
N GLU A 192 -36.71 -18.05 2.18
CA GLU A 192 -35.85 -17.99 3.38
C GLU A 192 -35.11 -16.66 3.52
N ARG A 193 -34.70 -16.06 2.39
CA ARG A 193 -33.94 -14.78 2.38
C ARG A 193 -34.84 -13.55 2.50
N TYR A 194 -36.02 -13.57 1.89
CA TYR A 194 -36.86 -12.38 1.69
C TYR A 194 -38.25 -12.53 2.34
N GLY A 195 -38.58 -13.66 2.92
CA GLY A 195 -39.84 -13.86 3.65
C GLY A 195 -39.93 -13.00 4.93
N ALA A 196 -41.15 -12.79 5.39
CA ALA A 196 -41.38 -12.08 6.65
C ALA A 196 -40.71 -12.85 7.82
N ARG A 197 -39.95 -12.12 8.62
CA ARG A 197 -39.47 -12.62 9.93
C ARG A 197 -40.58 -12.55 10.95
#